data_8e6b8539a0d5a67c8b298fa0bcf81de8
#
_entry.id   8e6b8539a0d5a67c8b298fa0bcf81de8
#
_cell.length_a   1.000
_cell.length_b   1.000
_cell.length_c   1.000
_cell.angle_alpha   90.00
_cell.angle_beta   90.00
_cell.angle_gamma   90.00
#
_symmetry.space_group_name_H-M   'P 1'
#
loop_
_entity.id
_entity.type
_entity.pdbx_description
1 polymer ?
#
loop_
_entity_poly.entity_id
_entity_poly.type
_entity_poly.pdbx_seq_one_letter_code
_entity_poly.pdbx_strand_id
1 'polypeptide(L)'
;FGIITLVHESDTDSERRFDVFGFFVLSISIGALQLMLDRGRTLYWFESKEIIAEAIVSAVAFYMFVVHMFTHSRPFIEPALFKDRNFCVSMVLIFFVGVVLLATLALLPPFLQNLIGYSVLDAGLILAPRGAGTMLGMIFVTRMMGKIDARFIIALGGVFTCASLWLMTSFTLDVSKAAVVWVGFLQGVGLGFIFVPLSTVAFLTLDPALRTEGSAIYSLVRNIGSSIGISVVMTALADNVQRNHAIFSEHITPFNHWLDWGVVPQIWNTGTTQGLMALDGELLRQAAQLAYLQDFQLILWMTLIIVPLALFMKTDGAIDVSPNQHELMD
;
A
#
# COMPACT_ATOMS: atom_id res chain seq x y z
N PHE A 1 -29.15 16.00 0.34
CA PHE A 1 -30.60 16.08 0.12
C PHE A 1 -31.08 14.89 -0.72
N GLY A 2 -30.44 14.53 -1.86
CA GLY A 2 -30.87 13.44 -2.75
C GLY A 2 -30.86 12.04 -2.12
N ILE A 3 -29.96 11.76 -1.17
CA ILE A 3 -29.89 10.44 -0.51
C ILE A 3 -31.09 10.22 0.40
N ILE A 4 -31.55 11.22 1.12
CA ILE A 4 -32.68 11.12 2.07
C ILE A 4 -34.02 10.93 1.35
N THR A 5 -34.13 11.36 0.10
CA THR A 5 -35.37 11.29 -0.69
C THR A 5 -35.47 10.08 -1.63
N LEU A 6 -34.32 9.45 -1.97
CA LEU A 6 -34.27 8.37 -2.96
C LEU A 6 -33.92 7.00 -2.37
N VAL A 7 -33.36 6.95 -1.17
CA VAL A 7 -33.04 5.68 -0.49
C VAL A 7 -34.19 5.33 0.45
N HIS A 8 -35.02 4.35 0.09
CA HIS A 8 -35.94 3.72 1.03
C HIS A 8 -35.07 2.99 2.05
N GLU A 9 -35.27 3.28 3.32
CA GLU A 9 -34.71 2.50 4.42
C GLU A 9 -35.28 1.07 4.32
N SER A 10 -34.43 0.14 3.86
CA SER A 10 -34.70 -1.28 4.05
C SER A 10 -34.62 -1.57 5.55
N ASP A 11 -35.56 -2.35 6.07
CA ASP A 11 -35.77 -2.75 7.46
C ASP A 11 -34.51 -2.64 8.33
N THR A 12 -34.43 -1.57 9.09
CA THR A 12 -33.46 -1.40 10.17
C THR A 12 -33.85 -2.34 11.28
N ASP A 13 -33.01 -3.34 11.55
CA ASP A 13 -33.18 -4.20 12.73
C ASP A 13 -32.97 -3.33 13.99
N SER A 14 -34.08 -2.72 14.43
CA SER A 14 -34.11 -1.75 15.54
C SER A 14 -33.77 -2.38 16.91
N GLU A 15 -33.62 -3.70 16.97
CA GLU A 15 -33.20 -4.43 18.18
C GLU A 15 -31.69 -4.61 18.32
N ARG A 16 -30.92 -4.27 17.33
CA ARG A 16 -29.47 -4.48 17.36
C ARG A 16 -28.78 -3.38 18.18
N ARG A 17 -28.48 -3.66 19.45
CA ARG A 17 -27.70 -2.76 20.30
C ARG A 17 -26.25 -2.70 19.82
N PHE A 18 -25.73 -1.49 19.60
CA PHE A 18 -24.35 -1.27 19.21
C PHE A 18 -23.37 -1.72 20.31
N ASP A 19 -22.40 -2.55 19.97
CA ASP A 19 -21.35 -2.99 20.90
C ASP A 19 -20.30 -1.88 21.09
N VAL A 20 -20.61 -0.98 22.05
CA VAL A 20 -19.77 0.17 22.38
C VAL A 20 -18.39 -0.27 22.89
N PHE A 21 -18.33 -1.33 23.71
CA PHE A 21 -17.07 -1.80 24.28
C PHE A 21 -16.15 -2.39 23.21
N GLY A 22 -16.64 -3.30 22.37
CA GLY A 22 -15.88 -3.87 21.26
C GLY A 22 -15.36 -2.81 20.31
N PHE A 23 -16.19 -1.81 19.97
CA PHE A 23 -15.81 -0.69 19.12
C PHE A 23 -14.67 0.16 19.73
N PHE A 24 -14.80 0.56 21.01
CA PHE A 24 -13.77 1.39 21.64
C PHE A 24 -12.43 0.65 21.81
N VAL A 25 -12.47 -0.61 22.22
CA VAL A 25 -11.25 -1.41 22.41
C VAL A 25 -10.53 -1.64 21.08
N LEU A 26 -11.27 -1.94 20.02
CA LEU A 26 -10.69 -2.04 18.67
C LEU A 26 -10.12 -0.70 18.20
N SER A 27 -10.83 0.40 18.43
CA SER A 27 -10.38 1.75 18.07
C SER A 27 -9.11 2.14 18.79
N ILE A 28 -8.98 1.84 20.08
CA ILE A 28 -7.77 2.08 20.89
C ILE A 28 -6.62 1.23 20.33
N SER A 29 -6.87 -0.05 20.04
CA SER A 29 -5.85 -0.94 19.50
C SER A 29 -5.27 -0.41 18.19
N ILE A 30 -6.14 -0.04 17.26
CA ILE A 30 -5.72 0.45 15.95
C ILE A 30 -5.10 1.83 16.04
N GLY A 31 -5.67 2.72 16.86
CA GLY A 31 -5.12 4.06 17.08
C GLY A 31 -3.70 4.00 17.67
N ALA A 32 -3.47 3.16 18.68
CA ALA A 32 -2.15 2.95 19.26
C ALA A 32 -1.16 2.32 18.25
N LEU A 33 -1.62 1.32 17.47
CA LEU A 33 -0.81 0.74 16.39
C LEU A 33 -0.42 1.79 15.36
N GLN A 34 -1.36 2.62 14.94
CA GLN A 34 -1.14 3.68 13.96
C GLN A 34 -0.12 4.70 14.46
N LEU A 35 -0.24 5.16 15.71
CA LEU A 35 0.71 6.10 16.33
C LEU A 35 2.12 5.49 16.39
N MET A 36 2.21 4.23 16.83
CA MET A 36 3.48 3.49 16.86
C MET A 36 4.14 3.41 15.48
N LEU A 37 3.37 3.10 14.44
CA LEU A 37 3.89 2.98 13.08
C LEU A 37 4.30 4.34 12.49
N ASP A 38 3.56 5.38 12.78
CA ASP A 38 3.79 6.73 12.25
C ASP A 38 5.01 7.41 12.91
N ARG A 39 5.19 7.21 14.22
CA ARG A 39 6.24 7.85 15.01
C ARG A 39 7.44 6.95 15.28
N GLY A 40 7.33 5.65 15.00
CA GLY A 40 8.35 4.64 15.32
C GLY A 40 9.73 5.03 14.80
N ARG A 41 9.83 5.45 13.54
CA ARG A 41 11.10 5.88 12.95
C ARG A 41 11.71 7.11 13.65
N THR A 42 10.92 8.13 13.93
CA THR A 42 11.40 9.39 14.54
C THR A 42 11.83 9.21 15.98
N LEU A 43 11.29 8.21 16.67
CA LEU A 43 11.57 7.89 18.05
C LEU A 43 12.46 6.65 18.24
N TYR A 44 13.16 6.20 17.17
CA TYR A 44 14.07 5.04 17.19
C TYR A 44 13.39 3.74 17.66
N TRP A 45 12.12 3.55 17.25
CA TRP A 45 11.37 2.33 17.52
C TRP A 45 11.37 1.92 19.00
N PHE A 46 11.70 0.68 19.31
CA PHE A 46 11.65 0.11 20.67
C PHE A 46 12.74 0.65 21.63
N GLU A 47 13.56 1.61 21.23
CA GLU A 47 14.41 2.34 22.15
C GLU A 47 13.61 3.42 22.93
N SER A 48 12.48 3.86 22.39
CA SER A 48 11.59 4.84 23.02
C SER A 48 10.58 4.17 23.93
N LYS A 49 10.47 4.67 25.17
CA LYS A 49 9.43 4.25 26.13
C LYS A 49 8.02 4.54 25.63
N GLU A 50 7.85 5.58 24.82
CA GLU A 50 6.57 5.96 24.22
C GLU A 50 6.12 4.89 23.22
N ILE A 51 6.98 4.49 22.29
CA ILE A 51 6.68 3.43 21.29
C ILE A 51 6.41 2.09 21.97
N ILE A 52 7.15 1.76 23.04
CA ILE A 52 6.89 0.55 23.84
C ILE A 52 5.51 0.62 24.48
N ALA A 53 5.13 1.76 25.05
CA ALA A 53 3.81 1.94 25.65
C ALA A 53 2.68 1.83 24.62
N GLU A 54 2.83 2.44 23.45
CA GLU A 54 1.88 2.33 22.32
C GLU A 54 1.75 0.88 21.84
N ALA A 55 2.87 0.15 21.70
CA ALA A 55 2.87 -1.26 21.34
C ALA A 55 2.12 -2.13 22.37
N ILE A 56 2.37 -1.91 23.66
CA ILE A 56 1.68 -2.63 24.74
C ILE A 56 0.20 -2.32 24.75
N VAL A 57 -0.18 -1.04 24.66
CA VAL A 57 -1.59 -0.61 24.62
C VAL A 57 -2.30 -1.23 23.43
N SER A 58 -1.68 -1.19 22.24
CA SER A 58 -2.22 -1.81 21.03
C SER A 58 -2.42 -3.31 21.20
N ALA A 59 -1.41 -4.02 21.68
CA ALA A 59 -1.46 -5.47 21.84
C ALA A 59 -2.48 -5.91 22.90
N VAL A 60 -2.53 -5.22 24.05
CA VAL A 60 -3.49 -5.52 25.13
C VAL A 60 -4.92 -5.23 24.67
N ALA A 61 -5.15 -4.08 24.05
CA ALA A 61 -6.47 -3.73 23.52
C ALA A 61 -6.90 -4.71 22.42
N PHE A 62 -6.00 -5.11 21.51
CA PHE A 62 -6.31 -6.13 20.51
C PHE A 62 -6.68 -7.47 21.13
N TYR A 63 -5.92 -7.92 22.13
CA TYR A 63 -6.24 -9.14 22.86
C TYR A 63 -7.62 -9.08 23.54
N MET A 64 -7.92 -7.96 24.22
CA MET A 64 -9.23 -7.74 24.85
C MET A 64 -10.36 -7.75 23.80
N PHE A 65 -10.15 -7.13 22.65
CA PHE A 65 -11.08 -7.16 21.54
C PHE A 65 -11.35 -8.60 21.04
N VAL A 66 -10.29 -9.37 20.81
CA VAL A 66 -10.41 -10.76 20.34
C VAL A 66 -11.16 -11.62 21.38
N VAL A 67 -10.83 -11.51 22.67
CA VAL A 67 -11.56 -12.23 23.73
C VAL A 67 -13.02 -11.82 23.78
N HIS A 68 -13.31 -10.51 23.70
CA HIS A 68 -14.67 -10.00 23.70
C HIS A 68 -15.46 -10.50 22.48
N MET A 69 -14.85 -10.51 21.29
CA MET A 69 -15.47 -11.00 20.06
C MET A 69 -15.94 -12.47 20.16
N PHE A 70 -15.20 -13.32 20.90
CA PHE A 70 -15.56 -14.73 21.06
C PHE A 70 -16.46 -15.02 22.28
N THR A 71 -16.54 -14.10 23.24
CA THR A 71 -17.30 -14.29 24.49
C THR A 71 -18.63 -13.56 24.51
N HIS A 72 -18.76 -12.47 23.75
CA HIS A 72 -19.97 -11.68 23.72
C HIS A 72 -21.00 -12.29 22.77
N SER A 73 -22.28 -12.25 23.16
CA SER A 73 -23.39 -12.85 22.37
C SER A 73 -23.69 -12.11 21.05
N ARG A 74 -23.37 -10.82 20.98
CA ARG A 74 -23.53 -9.95 19.78
C ARG A 74 -22.33 -9.02 19.70
N PRO A 75 -21.17 -9.51 19.25
CA PRO A 75 -19.96 -8.69 19.18
C PRO A 75 -20.05 -7.66 18.03
N PHE A 76 -19.22 -6.62 18.11
CA PHE A 76 -19.09 -5.58 17.07
C PHE A 76 -18.73 -6.18 15.69
N ILE A 77 -17.90 -7.23 15.70
CA ILE A 77 -17.52 -8.01 14.52
C ILE A 77 -17.96 -9.45 14.75
N GLU A 78 -18.82 -9.96 13.86
CA GLU A 78 -19.26 -11.35 13.96
C GLU A 78 -18.17 -12.33 13.51
N PRO A 79 -17.80 -13.31 14.35
CA PRO A 79 -16.82 -14.34 13.98
C PRO A 79 -17.22 -15.17 12.75
N ALA A 80 -18.51 -15.17 12.38
CA ALA A 80 -19.00 -15.82 11.18
C ALA A 80 -18.35 -15.29 9.89
N LEU A 81 -17.93 -14.02 9.86
CA LEU A 81 -17.21 -13.42 8.75
C LEU A 81 -15.92 -14.19 8.39
N PHE A 82 -15.20 -14.67 9.39
CA PHE A 82 -13.94 -15.39 9.21
C PHE A 82 -14.13 -16.87 8.81
N LYS A 83 -15.37 -17.37 8.74
CA LYS A 83 -15.67 -18.71 8.20
C LYS A 83 -15.74 -18.72 6.68
N ASP A 84 -16.01 -17.58 6.06
CA ASP A 84 -16.02 -17.45 4.60
C ASP A 84 -14.59 -17.40 4.06
N ARG A 85 -14.22 -18.40 3.26
CA ARG A 85 -12.87 -18.53 2.70
C ARG A 85 -12.55 -17.38 1.75
N ASN A 86 -13.48 -16.97 0.91
CA ASN A 86 -13.25 -15.92 -0.07
C ASN A 86 -13.04 -14.59 0.62
N PHE A 87 -13.82 -14.31 1.65
CA PHE A 87 -13.67 -13.12 2.47
C PHE A 87 -12.29 -13.09 3.15
N CYS A 88 -11.87 -14.18 3.79
CA CYS A 88 -10.55 -14.26 4.45
C CYS A 88 -9.39 -14.08 3.46
N VAL A 89 -9.42 -14.75 2.30
CA VAL A 89 -8.39 -14.58 1.27
C VAL A 89 -8.38 -13.15 0.73
N SER A 90 -9.57 -12.57 0.51
CA SER A 90 -9.70 -11.19 0.07
C SER A 90 -9.18 -10.18 1.10
N MET A 91 -9.33 -10.44 2.39
CA MET A 91 -8.74 -9.61 3.45
C MET A 91 -7.22 -9.61 3.41
N VAL A 92 -6.58 -10.77 3.21
CA VAL A 92 -5.13 -10.84 3.06
C VAL A 92 -4.68 -10.12 1.79
N LEU A 93 -5.39 -10.30 0.68
CA LEU A 93 -5.08 -9.62 -0.57
C LEU A 93 -5.23 -8.10 -0.46
N ILE A 94 -6.33 -7.61 0.14
CA ILE A 94 -6.54 -6.16 0.28
C ILE A 94 -5.53 -5.52 1.23
N PHE A 95 -5.04 -6.26 2.23
CA PHE A 95 -3.92 -5.82 3.06
C PHE A 95 -2.68 -5.52 2.21
N PHE A 96 -2.24 -6.48 1.37
CA PHE A 96 -1.09 -6.29 0.47
C PHE A 96 -1.33 -5.19 -0.56
N VAL A 97 -2.56 -5.09 -1.09
CA VAL A 97 -2.93 -3.98 -1.99
C VAL A 97 -2.80 -2.63 -1.29
N GLY A 98 -3.23 -2.54 -0.02
CA GLY A 98 -3.03 -1.36 0.81
C GLY A 98 -1.55 -1.00 0.98
N VAL A 99 -0.71 -1.99 1.32
CA VAL A 99 0.75 -1.84 1.42
C VAL A 99 1.31 -1.24 0.12
N VAL A 100 1.07 -1.89 -1.01
CA VAL A 100 1.64 -1.50 -2.32
C VAL A 100 1.17 -0.12 -2.75
N LEU A 101 -0.13 0.17 -2.58
CA LEU A 101 -0.73 1.43 -3.00
C LEU A 101 -0.10 2.63 -2.31
N LEU A 102 -0.09 2.62 -0.97
CA LEU A 102 0.38 3.78 -0.21
C LEU A 102 1.90 3.80 -0.05
N ALA A 103 2.59 2.67 0.01
CA ALA A 103 4.05 2.64 -0.02
C ALA A 103 4.60 3.30 -1.30
N THR A 104 4.06 2.94 -2.46
CA THR A 104 4.48 3.57 -3.72
C THR A 104 4.11 5.05 -3.77
N LEU A 105 2.93 5.42 -3.24
CA LEU A 105 2.49 6.82 -3.18
C LEU A 105 3.37 7.65 -2.23
N ALA A 106 3.93 7.06 -1.19
CA ALA A 106 4.83 7.73 -0.25
C ALA A 106 6.25 7.92 -0.84
N LEU A 107 6.72 6.99 -1.70
CA LEU A 107 8.08 7.03 -2.26
C LEU A 107 8.21 7.91 -3.50
N LEU A 108 7.25 7.84 -4.43
CA LEU A 108 7.39 8.49 -5.75
C LEU A 108 7.45 10.03 -5.69
N PRO A 109 6.59 10.75 -4.95
CA PRO A 109 6.69 12.21 -4.91
C PRO A 109 8.03 12.71 -4.36
N PRO A 110 8.56 12.22 -3.22
CA PRO A 110 9.87 12.64 -2.74
C PRO A 110 11.01 12.26 -3.70
N PHE A 111 10.95 11.09 -4.35
CA PHE A 111 11.91 10.70 -5.38
C PHE A 111 11.97 11.73 -6.51
N LEU A 112 10.81 12.12 -7.05
CA LEU A 112 10.72 13.11 -8.15
C LEU A 112 11.15 14.51 -7.71
N GLN A 113 10.80 14.93 -6.49
CA GLN A 113 11.07 16.28 -6.00
C GLN A 113 12.49 16.43 -5.46
N ASN A 114 12.92 15.53 -4.58
CA ASN A 114 14.19 15.68 -3.84
C ASN A 114 15.41 15.16 -4.63
N LEU A 115 15.26 14.10 -5.46
CA LEU A 115 16.37 13.53 -6.19
C LEU A 115 16.46 14.05 -7.62
N ILE A 116 15.32 14.12 -8.34
CA ILE A 116 15.29 14.55 -9.74
C ILE A 116 15.16 16.08 -9.82
N GLY A 117 14.59 16.72 -8.78
CA GLY A 117 14.47 18.18 -8.72
C GLY A 117 13.22 18.74 -9.42
N TYR A 118 12.17 17.93 -9.63
CA TYR A 118 10.91 18.42 -10.17
C TYR A 118 10.16 19.30 -9.16
N SER A 119 9.45 20.31 -9.65
CA SER A 119 8.52 21.08 -8.83
C SER A 119 7.40 20.19 -8.31
N VAL A 120 6.74 20.61 -7.22
CA VAL A 120 5.58 19.88 -6.65
C VAL A 120 4.48 19.71 -7.70
N LEU A 121 4.26 20.76 -8.53
CA LEU A 121 3.27 20.73 -9.61
C LEU A 121 3.64 19.72 -10.70
N ASP A 122 4.89 19.75 -11.17
CA ASP A 122 5.38 18.79 -12.17
C ASP A 122 5.29 17.35 -11.67
N ALA A 123 5.73 17.10 -10.45
CA ALA A 123 5.63 15.77 -9.83
C ALA A 123 4.17 15.29 -9.78
N GLY A 124 3.23 16.16 -9.39
CA GLY A 124 1.80 15.84 -9.38
C GLY A 124 1.27 15.52 -10.79
N LEU A 125 1.63 16.30 -11.81
CA LEU A 125 1.22 16.06 -13.20
C LEU A 125 1.82 14.76 -13.77
N ILE A 126 3.06 14.43 -13.43
CA ILE A 126 3.72 13.17 -13.83
C ILE A 126 3.04 11.95 -13.18
N LEU A 127 2.52 12.09 -11.96
CA LEU A 127 1.85 11.01 -11.24
C LEU A 127 0.35 10.89 -11.56
N ALA A 128 -0.30 11.93 -12.08
CA ALA A 128 -1.73 11.92 -12.41
C ALA A 128 -2.15 10.80 -13.38
N PRO A 129 -1.37 10.41 -14.40
CA PRO A 129 -1.70 9.31 -15.31
C PRO A 129 -1.88 7.95 -14.64
N ARG A 130 -1.31 7.74 -13.44
CA ARG A 130 -1.58 6.55 -12.62
C ARG A 130 -3.06 6.44 -12.27
N GLY A 131 -3.71 7.55 -11.89
CA GLY A 131 -5.15 7.59 -11.62
C GLY A 131 -5.99 7.28 -12.87
N ALA A 132 -5.60 7.81 -14.03
CA ALA A 132 -6.23 7.51 -15.30
C ALA A 132 -6.09 6.01 -15.66
N GLY A 133 -4.92 5.42 -15.43
CA GLY A 133 -4.67 3.99 -15.59
C GLY A 133 -5.59 3.15 -14.72
N THR A 134 -5.75 3.53 -13.45
CA THR A 134 -6.66 2.83 -12.51
C THR A 134 -8.11 2.90 -12.99
N MET A 135 -8.58 4.08 -13.39
CA MET A 135 -9.93 4.26 -13.90
C MET A 135 -10.18 3.41 -15.16
N LEU A 136 -9.27 3.45 -16.13
CA LEU A 136 -9.37 2.62 -17.33
C LEU A 136 -9.32 1.14 -17.00
N GLY A 137 -8.42 0.72 -16.11
CA GLY A 137 -8.34 -0.66 -15.62
C GLY A 137 -9.68 -1.14 -15.04
N MET A 138 -10.32 -0.33 -14.19
CA MET A 138 -11.63 -0.65 -13.62
C MET A 138 -12.71 -0.78 -14.69
N ILE A 139 -12.73 0.12 -15.70
CA ILE A 139 -13.70 0.05 -16.81
C ILE A 139 -13.50 -1.23 -17.64
N PHE A 140 -12.26 -1.60 -17.93
CA PHE A 140 -11.98 -2.84 -18.68
C PHE A 140 -12.38 -4.08 -17.88
N VAL A 141 -12.07 -4.11 -16.60
CA VAL A 141 -12.38 -5.22 -15.72
C VAL A 141 -13.88 -5.47 -15.62
N THR A 142 -14.70 -4.41 -15.48
CA THR A 142 -16.17 -4.58 -15.43
C THR A 142 -16.74 -5.24 -16.68
N ARG A 143 -16.09 -5.07 -17.86
CA ARG A 143 -16.47 -5.74 -19.10
C ARG A 143 -15.94 -7.18 -19.20
N MET A 144 -14.86 -7.49 -18.48
CA MET A 144 -14.25 -8.83 -18.46
C MET A 144 -14.90 -9.73 -17.39
N MET A 145 -15.37 -9.16 -16.29
CA MET A 145 -16.16 -9.87 -15.27
C MET A 145 -17.42 -10.44 -15.94
N GLY A 146 -17.79 -11.65 -15.57
CA GLY A 146 -18.85 -12.39 -16.27
C GLY A 146 -18.37 -13.26 -17.47
N LYS A 147 -17.18 -12.98 -18.02
CA LYS A 147 -16.59 -13.78 -19.11
C LYS A 147 -15.34 -14.54 -18.68
N ILE A 148 -14.58 -13.97 -17.75
CA ILE A 148 -13.30 -14.48 -17.25
C ILE A 148 -13.40 -14.62 -15.74
N ASP A 149 -12.84 -15.70 -15.19
CA ASP A 149 -12.77 -15.93 -13.77
C ASP A 149 -11.98 -14.80 -13.07
N ALA A 150 -12.54 -14.26 -12.00
CA ALA A 150 -11.97 -13.15 -11.22
C ALA A 150 -10.53 -13.41 -10.75
N ARG A 151 -10.18 -14.67 -10.46
CA ARG A 151 -8.82 -15.07 -10.06
C ARG A 151 -7.78 -14.67 -11.10
N PHE A 152 -8.05 -14.95 -12.37
CA PHE A 152 -7.13 -14.63 -13.46
C PHE A 152 -7.04 -13.11 -13.69
N ILE A 153 -8.14 -12.38 -13.49
CA ILE A 153 -8.14 -10.92 -13.61
C ILE A 153 -7.28 -10.31 -12.49
N ILE A 154 -7.45 -10.76 -11.24
CA ILE A 154 -6.64 -10.30 -10.10
C ILE A 154 -5.15 -10.66 -10.30
N ALA A 155 -4.86 -11.89 -10.73
CA ALA A 155 -3.50 -12.33 -11.00
C ALA A 155 -2.85 -11.48 -12.11
N LEU A 156 -3.58 -11.18 -13.19
CA LEU A 156 -3.11 -10.32 -14.28
C LEU A 156 -2.83 -8.88 -13.77
N GLY A 157 -3.70 -8.35 -12.94
CA GLY A 157 -3.46 -7.06 -12.25
C GLY A 157 -2.21 -7.08 -11.39
N GLY A 158 -1.98 -8.17 -10.66
CA GLY A 158 -0.74 -8.41 -9.91
C GLY A 158 0.49 -8.42 -10.82
N VAL A 159 0.43 -9.10 -11.96
CA VAL A 159 1.52 -9.12 -12.95
C VAL A 159 1.81 -7.72 -13.50
N PHE A 160 0.79 -6.92 -13.85
CA PHE A 160 0.99 -5.53 -14.31
C PHE A 160 1.64 -4.65 -13.22
N THR A 161 1.20 -4.81 -11.98
CA THR A 161 1.78 -4.08 -10.83
C THR A 161 3.23 -4.51 -10.59
N CYS A 162 3.53 -5.81 -10.64
CA CYS A 162 4.90 -6.33 -10.54
C CYS A 162 5.79 -5.82 -11.68
N ALA A 163 5.29 -5.83 -12.93
CA ALA A 163 6.03 -5.32 -14.08
C ALA A 163 6.34 -3.83 -13.94
N SER A 164 5.38 -3.04 -13.47
CA SER A 164 5.59 -1.62 -13.18
C SER A 164 6.67 -1.41 -12.11
N LEU A 165 6.59 -2.12 -10.98
CA LEU A 165 7.59 -2.03 -9.91
C LEU A 165 8.97 -2.51 -10.37
N TRP A 166 9.03 -3.55 -11.17
CA TRP A 166 10.27 -4.00 -11.81
C TRP A 166 10.90 -2.91 -12.67
N LEU A 167 10.12 -2.21 -13.49
CA LEU A 167 10.61 -1.08 -14.27
C LEU A 167 11.09 0.07 -13.37
N MET A 168 10.44 0.31 -12.21
CA MET A 168 10.88 1.31 -11.24
C MET A 168 12.24 0.98 -10.62
N THR A 169 12.61 -0.30 -10.48
CA THR A 169 13.94 -0.70 -9.97
C THR A 169 15.09 -0.33 -10.91
N SER A 170 14.79 0.07 -12.15
CA SER A 170 15.79 0.52 -13.13
C SER A 170 15.83 2.04 -13.33
N PHE A 171 15.10 2.82 -12.50
CA PHE A 171 15.12 4.28 -12.60
C PHE A 171 16.48 4.85 -12.25
N THR A 172 16.96 5.77 -13.09
CA THR A 172 18.17 6.55 -12.88
C THR A 172 17.81 7.98 -12.50
N LEU A 173 18.81 8.77 -12.08
CA LEU A 173 18.61 10.21 -11.81
C LEU A 173 18.22 11.00 -13.07
N ASP A 174 18.49 10.46 -14.25
CA ASP A 174 18.15 11.04 -15.55
C ASP A 174 16.92 10.39 -16.18
N VAL A 175 16.07 9.73 -15.38
CA VAL A 175 14.86 9.07 -15.89
C VAL A 175 13.95 10.08 -16.59
N SER A 176 13.49 9.75 -17.80
CA SER A 176 12.63 10.63 -18.56
C SER A 176 11.22 10.73 -17.94
N LYS A 177 10.59 11.91 -18.04
CA LYS A 177 9.20 12.13 -17.60
C LYS A 177 8.25 11.09 -18.21
N ALA A 178 8.44 10.78 -19.50
CA ALA A 178 7.62 9.80 -20.21
C ALA A 178 7.73 8.40 -19.61
N ALA A 179 8.93 7.96 -19.18
CA ALA A 179 9.11 6.65 -18.55
C ALA A 179 8.35 6.56 -17.23
N VAL A 180 8.44 7.59 -16.37
CA VAL A 180 7.72 7.63 -15.09
C VAL A 180 6.20 7.61 -15.30
N VAL A 181 5.70 8.39 -16.27
CA VAL A 181 4.29 8.44 -16.66
C VAL A 181 3.78 7.05 -17.10
N TRP A 182 4.51 6.40 -18.01
CA TRP A 182 4.09 5.09 -18.52
C TRP A 182 4.13 3.99 -17.46
N VAL A 183 5.17 3.99 -16.63
CA VAL A 183 5.31 3.03 -15.53
C VAL A 183 4.22 3.26 -14.48
N GLY A 184 3.94 4.53 -14.14
CA GLY A 184 2.84 4.88 -13.25
C GLY A 184 1.47 4.51 -13.81
N PHE A 185 1.23 4.77 -15.09
CA PHE A 185 0.00 4.35 -15.79
C PHE A 185 -0.20 2.84 -15.74
N LEU A 186 0.85 2.07 -16.07
CA LEU A 186 0.83 0.60 -16.01
C LEU A 186 0.48 0.10 -14.61
N GLN A 187 1.08 0.70 -13.56
CA GLN A 187 0.77 0.38 -12.17
C GLN A 187 -0.70 0.68 -11.85
N GLY A 188 -1.20 1.82 -12.32
CA GLY A 188 -2.62 2.18 -12.18
C GLY A 188 -3.54 1.13 -12.79
N VAL A 189 -3.29 0.72 -14.04
CA VAL A 189 -4.05 -0.35 -14.71
C VAL A 189 -4.02 -1.62 -13.86
N GLY A 190 -2.85 -2.05 -13.37
CA GLY A 190 -2.72 -3.22 -12.52
C GLY A 190 -3.58 -3.15 -11.26
N LEU A 191 -3.57 -2.00 -10.58
CA LEU A 191 -4.42 -1.78 -9.41
C LEU A 191 -5.91 -1.81 -9.75
N GLY A 192 -6.32 -1.22 -10.88
CA GLY A 192 -7.70 -1.28 -11.36
C GLY A 192 -8.18 -2.71 -11.59
N PHE A 193 -7.30 -3.57 -12.13
CA PHE A 193 -7.55 -5.00 -12.34
C PHE A 193 -7.66 -5.81 -11.03
N ILE A 194 -7.09 -5.33 -9.94
CA ILE A 194 -7.19 -6.00 -8.64
C ILE A 194 -8.41 -5.51 -7.87
N PHE A 195 -8.65 -4.20 -7.77
CA PHE A 195 -9.62 -3.62 -6.85
C PHE A 195 -11.07 -4.10 -7.10
N VAL A 196 -11.54 -4.04 -8.34
CA VAL A 196 -12.93 -4.34 -8.67
C VAL A 196 -13.26 -5.81 -8.44
N PRO A 197 -12.54 -6.80 -9.03
CA PRO A 197 -12.89 -8.19 -8.82
C PRO A 197 -12.64 -8.64 -7.38
N LEU A 198 -11.61 -8.08 -6.71
CA LEU A 198 -11.30 -8.42 -5.33
C LEU A 198 -12.44 -8.02 -4.38
N SER A 199 -12.97 -6.79 -4.51
CA SER A 199 -14.11 -6.35 -3.72
C SER A 199 -15.38 -7.14 -4.06
N THR A 200 -15.62 -7.46 -5.33
CA THR A 200 -16.79 -8.24 -5.73
C THR A 200 -16.74 -9.66 -5.13
N VAL A 201 -15.61 -10.37 -5.28
CA VAL A 201 -15.48 -11.74 -4.77
C VAL A 201 -15.50 -11.78 -3.24
N ALA A 202 -14.95 -10.77 -2.57
CA ALA A 202 -14.96 -10.68 -1.11
C ALA A 202 -16.37 -10.74 -0.52
N PHE A 203 -17.36 -10.15 -1.22
CA PHE A 203 -18.74 -10.05 -0.73
C PHE A 203 -19.72 -10.97 -1.45
N LEU A 204 -19.29 -11.69 -2.48
CA LEU A 204 -20.17 -12.54 -3.30
C LEU A 204 -20.77 -13.69 -2.47
N THR A 205 -19.91 -14.38 -1.71
CA THR A 205 -20.27 -15.56 -0.90
C THR A 205 -20.71 -15.20 0.52
N LEU A 206 -20.57 -13.93 0.89
CA LEU A 206 -20.89 -13.46 2.23
C LEU A 206 -22.40 -13.26 2.40
N ASP A 207 -22.94 -13.71 3.55
CA ASP A 207 -24.32 -13.46 3.91
C ASP A 207 -24.66 -11.97 3.81
N PRO A 208 -25.77 -11.59 3.14
CA PRO A 208 -26.21 -10.20 3.02
C PRO A 208 -26.26 -9.44 4.35
N ALA A 209 -26.64 -10.10 5.44
CA ALA A 209 -26.70 -9.52 6.79
C ALA A 209 -25.32 -9.09 7.31
N LEU A 210 -24.24 -9.74 6.86
CA LEU A 210 -22.85 -9.48 7.29
C LEU A 210 -22.06 -8.53 6.37
N ARG A 211 -22.62 -8.14 5.22
CA ARG A 211 -21.90 -7.33 4.21
C ARG A 211 -21.48 -5.95 4.73
N THR A 212 -22.31 -5.31 5.54
CA THR A 212 -21.99 -3.99 6.10
C THR A 212 -20.79 -4.06 7.05
N GLU A 213 -20.79 -5.02 7.96
CA GLU A 213 -19.65 -5.27 8.86
C GLU A 213 -18.41 -5.72 8.09
N GLY A 214 -18.58 -6.64 7.13
CA GLY A 214 -17.53 -7.09 6.26
C GLY A 214 -16.86 -5.94 5.50
N SER A 215 -17.61 -4.97 4.98
CA SER A 215 -17.07 -3.81 4.27
C SER A 215 -16.27 -2.88 5.17
N ALA A 216 -16.71 -2.70 6.43
CA ALA A 216 -15.99 -1.93 7.43
C ALA A 216 -14.63 -2.58 7.75
N ILE A 217 -14.61 -3.89 8.02
CA ILE A 217 -13.38 -4.63 8.30
C ILE A 217 -12.45 -4.66 7.09
N TYR A 218 -12.99 -4.88 5.90
CA TYR A 218 -12.24 -4.89 4.65
C TYR A 218 -11.50 -3.55 4.43
N SER A 219 -12.19 -2.43 4.66
CA SER A 219 -11.59 -1.09 4.59
C SER A 219 -10.56 -0.86 5.70
N LEU A 220 -10.82 -1.36 6.90
CA LEU A 220 -9.93 -1.28 8.04
C LEU A 220 -8.62 -2.03 7.78
N VAL A 221 -8.70 -3.28 7.31
CA VAL A 221 -7.53 -4.11 6.99
C VAL A 221 -6.69 -3.48 5.88
N ARG A 222 -7.34 -2.91 4.84
CA ARG A 222 -6.64 -2.13 3.83
C ARG A 222 -5.87 -0.96 4.42
N ASN A 223 -6.48 -0.19 5.32
CA ASN A 223 -5.85 0.97 5.94
C ASN A 223 -4.69 0.58 6.86
N ILE A 224 -4.83 -0.50 7.63
CA ILE A 224 -3.73 -1.07 8.43
C ILE A 224 -2.57 -1.49 7.51
N GLY A 225 -2.86 -2.21 6.42
CA GLY A 225 -1.86 -2.57 5.43
C GLY A 225 -1.13 -1.35 4.85
N SER A 226 -1.89 -0.30 4.54
CA SER A 226 -1.35 0.97 4.05
C SER A 226 -0.38 1.62 5.04
N SER A 227 -0.74 1.67 6.30
CA SER A 227 0.10 2.28 7.37
C SER A 227 1.37 1.47 7.60
N ILE A 228 1.24 0.15 7.69
CA ILE A 228 2.40 -0.75 7.80
C ILE A 228 3.31 -0.60 6.56
N GLY A 229 2.72 -0.54 5.36
CA GLY A 229 3.46 -0.35 4.12
C GLY A 229 4.28 0.93 4.12
N ILE A 230 3.68 2.07 4.47
CA ILE A 230 4.39 3.35 4.57
C ILE A 230 5.51 3.27 5.61
N SER A 231 5.20 2.78 6.81
CA SER A 231 6.17 2.69 7.91
C SER A 231 7.38 1.83 7.54
N VAL A 232 7.15 0.67 6.94
CA VAL A 232 8.20 -0.26 6.51
C VAL A 232 9.09 0.38 5.45
N VAL A 233 8.52 0.92 4.37
CA VAL A 233 9.33 1.52 3.29
C VAL A 233 10.04 2.78 3.72
N MET A 234 9.42 3.64 4.52
CA MET A 234 10.08 4.88 4.98
C MET A 234 11.22 4.59 5.97
N THR A 235 11.09 3.53 6.77
CA THR A 235 12.19 3.05 7.64
C THR A 235 13.30 2.44 6.79
N ALA A 236 12.97 1.54 5.88
CA ALA A 236 13.93 0.90 4.98
C ALA A 236 14.68 1.93 4.12
N LEU A 237 13.97 2.94 3.59
CA LEU A 237 14.58 4.04 2.83
C LEU A 237 15.66 4.75 3.66
N ALA A 238 15.34 5.13 4.91
CA ALA A 238 16.29 5.84 5.75
C ALA A 238 17.52 5.01 6.09
N ASP A 239 17.29 3.75 6.48
CA ASP A 239 18.37 2.82 6.84
C ASP A 239 19.25 2.51 5.63
N ASN A 240 18.62 2.29 4.46
CA ASN A 240 19.34 2.06 3.22
C ASN A 240 20.13 3.28 2.75
N VAL A 241 19.59 4.50 2.88
CA VAL A 241 20.33 5.73 2.57
C VAL A 241 21.59 5.83 3.44
N GLN A 242 21.44 5.65 4.76
CA GLN A 242 22.56 5.73 5.69
C GLN A 242 23.61 4.63 5.41
N ARG A 243 23.15 3.39 5.17
CA ARG A 243 24.02 2.26 4.86
C ARG A 243 24.77 2.46 3.54
N ASN A 244 24.08 2.84 2.48
CA ASN A 244 24.69 3.07 1.18
C ASN A 244 25.68 4.24 1.22
N HIS A 245 25.34 5.32 1.93
CA HIS A 245 26.22 6.46 2.14
C HIS A 245 27.51 6.03 2.87
N ALA A 246 27.43 5.24 3.93
CA ALA A 246 28.58 4.71 4.65
C ALA A 246 29.47 3.86 3.72
N ILE A 247 28.88 2.93 2.96
CA ILE A 247 29.61 2.07 2.01
C ILE A 247 30.31 2.91 0.93
N PHE A 248 29.66 3.92 0.39
CA PHE A 248 30.26 4.77 -0.64
C PHE A 248 31.38 5.64 -0.06
N SER A 249 31.22 6.14 1.16
CA SER A 249 32.24 6.96 1.85
C SER A 249 33.53 6.19 2.12
N GLU A 250 33.48 4.87 2.33
CA GLU A 250 34.69 4.03 2.51
C GLU A 250 35.63 4.07 1.29
N HIS A 251 35.09 4.34 0.11
CA HIS A 251 35.88 4.43 -1.13
C HIS A 251 36.45 5.82 -1.37
N ILE A 252 36.09 6.82 -0.59
CA ILE A 252 36.62 8.18 -0.68
C ILE A 252 37.83 8.31 0.26
N THR A 253 38.96 7.88 -0.21
CA THR A 253 40.22 7.96 0.54
C THR A 253 41.25 8.80 -0.23
N PRO A 254 42.22 9.46 0.46
CA PRO A 254 43.31 10.19 -0.18
C PRO A 254 44.17 9.31 -1.10
N PHE A 255 44.06 8.00 -0.98
CA PHE A 255 44.82 7.03 -1.78
C PHE A 255 44.02 6.50 -2.98
N ASN A 256 42.82 6.98 -3.19
CA ASN A 256 42.02 6.57 -4.34
C ASN A 256 42.45 7.36 -5.59
N HIS A 257 43.27 6.73 -6.42
CA HIS A 257 43.78 7.31 -7.66
C HIS A 257 42.71 7.82 -8.64
N TRP A 258 41.52 7.33 -8.57
CA TRP A 258 40.40 7.81 -9.40
C TRP A 258 39.98 9.24 -9.06
N LEU A 259 40.28 9.72 -7.85
CA LEU A 259 40.03 11.10 -7.41
C LEU A 259 41.11 12.08 -7.87
N ASP A 260 42.33 11.59 -8.20
CA ASP A 260 43.50 12.41 -8.56
C ASP A 260 43.64 12.67 -10.08
N TRP A 261 42.95 11.92 -10.92
CA TRP A 261 43.22 11.88 -12.35
C TRP A 261 42.58 12.99 -13.19
N GLY A 262 42.14 14.08 -12.61
CA GLY A 262 41.60 15.23 -13.36
C GLY A 262 40.26 14.93 -14.08
N VAL A 263 39.72 13.71 -13.90
CA VAL A 263 38.43 13.29 -14.41
C VAL A 263 37.29 13.76 -13.49
N VAL A 264 37.65 13.99 -12.22
CA VAL A 264 36.70 14.46 -11.20
C VAL A 264 36.51 15.97 -11.38
N PRO A 265 35.26 16.45 -11.41
CA PRO A 265 34.99 17.88 -11.45
C PRO A 265 35.70 18.64 -10.35
N GLN A 266 36.31 19.80 -10.68
CA GLN A 266 37.07 20.61 -9.71
C GLN A 266 36.25 21.00 -8.47
N ILE A 267 34.92 21.00 -8.57
CA ILE A 267 34.02 21.26 -7.48
C ILE A 267 34.11 20.21 -6.36
N TRP A 268 34.60 18.99 -6.65
CA TRP A 268 34.80 17.89 -5.70
C TRP A 268 36.24 17.75 -5.22
N ASN A 269 36.96 18.87 -5.14
CA ASN A 269 38.33 18.87 -4.68
C ASN A 269 38.43 18.42 -3.21
N THR A 270 39.06 17.28 -2.98
CA THR A 270 39.24 16.68 -1.63
C THR A 270 40.19 17.52 -0.74
N GLY A 271 40.95 18.45 -1.29
CA GLY A 271 41.85 19.35 -0.55
C GLY A 271 41.14 20.55 0.09
N THR A 272 39.85 20.76 -0.17
CA THR A 272 39.08 21.89 0.36
C THR A 272 37.80 21.42 1.09
N THR A 273 37.42 22.11 2.16
CA THR A 273 36.17 21.81 2.91
C THR A 273 34.96 21.94 2.02
N GLN A 274 34.94 22.90 1.09
CA GLN A 274 33.82 23.07 0.15
C GLN A 274 33.73 21.90 -0.83
N GLY A 275 34.87 21.43 -1.33
CA GLY A 275 34.90 20.28 -2.23
C GLY A 275 34.52 18.99 -1.55
N LEU A 276 34.90 18.78 -0.29
CA LEU A 276 34.46 17.63 0.50
C LEU A 276 32.93 17.67 0.76
N MET A 277 32.38 18.85 1.09
CA MET A 277 30.94 18.99 1.25
C MET A 277 30.15 18.73 -0.04
N ALA A 278 30.68 19.21 -1.18
CA ALA A 278 30.06 18.96 -2.48
C ALA A 278 30.08 17.48 -2.87
N LEU A 279 31.22 16.81 -2.58
CA LEU A 279 31.38 15.36 -2.81
C LEU A 279 30.44 14.55 -1.90
N ASP A 280 30.36 14.89 -0.61
CA ASP A 280 29.45 14.25 0.35
C ASP A 280 28.00 14.40 -0.07
N GLY A 281 27.60 15.59 -0.56
CA GLY A 281 26.27 15.83 -1.11
C GLY A 281 25.94 14.93 -2.31
N GLU A 282 26.91 14.69 -3.23
CA GLU A 282 26.70 13.79 -4.36
C GLU A 282 26.66 12.33 -3.91
N LEU A 283 27.52 11.92 -2.96
CA LEU A 283 27.46 10.60 -2.37
C LEU A 283 26.09 10.32 -1.72
N LEU A 284 25.58 11.28 -0.97
CA LEU A 284 24.25 11.17 -0.35
C LEU A 284 23.15 11.05 -1.41
N ARG A 285 23.25 11.79 -2.50
CA ARG A 285 22.31 11.75 -3.62
C ARG A 285 22.31 10.37 -4.29
N GLN A 286 23.49 9.80 -4.57
CA GLN A 286 23.62 8.46 -5.16
C GLN A 286 23.17 7.36 -4.18
N ALA A 287 23.51 7.49 -2.90
CA ALA A 287 23.08 6.58 -1.85
C ALA A 287 21.55 6.57 -1.71
N ALA A 288 20.92 7.74 -1.77
CA ALA A 288 19.48 7.87 -1.74
C ALA A 288 18.84 7.24 -2.98
N GLN A 289 19.39 7.47 -4.19
CA GLN A 289 18.89 6.82 -5.39
C GLN A 289 18.87 5.30 -5.22
N LEU A 290 19.98 4.70 -4.83
CA LEU A 290 20.07 3.25 -4.64
C LEU A 290 19.07 2.76 -3.57
N ALA A 291 18.88 3.53 -2.50
CA ALA A 291 17.91 3.21 -1.46
C ALA A 291 16.46 3.18 -2.01
N TYR A 292 16.08 4.15 -2.85
CA TYR A 292 14.75 4.12 -3.51
C TYR A 292 14.58 2.90 -4.41
N LEU A 293 15.61 2.49 -5.16
CA LEU A 293 15.55 1.30 -6.00
C LEU A 293 15.37 0.03 -5.15
N GLN A 294 16.08 -0.07 -4.02
CA GLN A 294 15.93 -1.16 -3.05
C GLN A 294 14.53 -1.22 -2.46
N ASP A 295 13.91 -0.07 -2.18
CA ASP A 295 12.55 0.01 -1.68
C ASP A 295 11.51 -0.37 -2.75
N PHE A 296 11.67 0.04 -4.01
CA PHE A 296 10.83 -0.45 -5.10
C PHE A 296 10.95 -1.97 -5.26
N GLN A 297 12.15 -2.53 -5.06
CA GLN A 297 12.36 -3.97 -5.06
C GLN A 297 11.68 -4.65 -3.87
N LEU A 298 11.71 -4.05 -2.69
CA LEU A 298 10.98 -4.55 -1.50
C LEU A 298 9.47 -4.63 -1.77
N ILE A 299 8.89 -3.55 -2.32
CA ILE A 299 7.46 -3.53 -2.68
C ILE A 299 7.16 -4.55 -3.77
N LEU A 300 8.05 -4.76 -4.74
CA LEU A 300 7.92 -5.80 -5.76
C LEU A 300 7.78 -7.19 -5.14
N TRP A 301 8.65 -7.55 -4.20
CA TRP A 301 8.57 -8.83 -3.50
C TRP A 301 7.26 -8.99 -2.73
N MET A 302 6.79 -7.94 -2.05
CA MET A 302 5.49 -7.94 -1.38
C MET A 302 4.34 -8.11 -2.38
N THR A 303 4.42 -7.46 -3.54
CA THR A 303 3.39 -7.55 -4.60
C THR A 303 3.34 -8.93 -5.23
N LEU A 304 4.48 -9.59 -5.35
CA LEU A 304 4.57 -10.93 -5.94
C LEU A 304 3.73 -11.95 -5.17
N ILE A 305 3.49 -11.74 -3.87
CA ILE A 305 2.64 -12.57 -3.03
C ILE A 305 1.17 -12.53 -3.49
N ILE A 306 0.72 -11.40 -4.07
CA ILE A 306 -0.67 -11.23 -4.53
C ILE A 306 -1.03 -12.24 -5.62
N VAL A 307 -0.10 -12.53 -6.54
CA VAL A 307 -0.34 -13.39 -7.70
C VAL A 307 -0.73 -14.82 -7.29
N PRO A 308 0.06 -15.56 -6.49
CA PRO A 308 -0.33 -16.90 -6.06
C PRO A 308 -1.53 -16.88 -5.10
N LEU A 309 -1.64 -15.88 -4.23
CA LEU A 309 -2.76 -15.77 -3.31
C LEU A 309 -4.11 -15.61 -4.03
N ALA A 310 -4.16 -14.89 -5.15
CA ALA A 310 -5.36 -14.75 -5.97
C ALA A 310 -5.89 -16.12 -6.45
N LEU A 311 -5.01 -17.08 -6.71
CA LEU A 311 -5.39 -18.42 -7.16
C LEU A 311 -6.04 -19.28 -6.06
N PHE A 312 -5.89 -18.92 -4.79
CA PHE A 312 -6.53 -19.62 -3.67
C PHE A 312 -8.00 -19.23 -3.46
N MET A 313 -8.51 -18.20 -4.13
CA MET A 313 -9.92 -17.83 -4.07
C MET A 313 -10.78 -18.93 -4.72
N LYS A 314 -11.96 -19.20 -4.17
CA LYS A 314 -12.95 -20.10 -4.80
C LYS A 314 -13.92 -19.25 -5.60
N THR A 315 -13.95 -19.46 -6.91
CA THR A 315 -14.97 -18.90 -7.79
C THR A 315 -15.54 -20.04 -8.63
N ASP A 316 -16.85 -20.15 -8.70
CA ASP A 316 -17.54 -21.19 -9.48
C ASP A 316 -17.66 -20.79 -10.97
N GLY A 317 -16.64 -20.12 -11.52
CA GLY A 317 -16.59 -19.63 -12.90
C GLY A 317 -16.78 -18.12 -13.02
N ALA A 318 -17.22 -17.67 -14.19
CA ALA A 318 -17.47 -16.26 -14.46
C ALA A 318 -18.63 -15.73 -13.56
N ILE A 319 -18.37 -14.60 -12.88
CA ILE A 319 -19.38 -13.98 -12.02
C ILE A 319 -20.44 -13.33 -12.90
N ASP A 320 -21.70 -13.78 -12.80
CA ASP A 320 -22.83 -13.13 -13.47
C ASP A 320 -23.10 -11.76 -12.77
N VAL A 321 -22.70 -10.69 -13.44
CA VAL A 321 -22.88 -9.30 -12.96
C VAL A 321 -24.18 -8.71 -13.50
N SER A 322 -25.03 -9.50 -14.21
CA SER A 322 -26.30 -8.99 -14.70
C SER A 322 -27.23 -8.69 -13.49
N PRO A 323 -27.68 -7.46 -13.31
CA PRO A 323 -28.71 -7.17 -12.31
C PRO A 323 -29.97 -7.91 -12.75
N ASN A 324 -30.56 -8.72 -11.89
CA ASN A 324 -31.89 -9.26 -12.05
C ASN A 324 -32.91 -8.11 -12.16
N GLN A 325 -33.07 -7.56 -13.37
CA GLN A 325 -34.07 -6.52 -13.66
C GLN A 325 -35.47 -7.13 -13.85
N HIS A 326 -35.63 -8.45 -13.70
CA HIS A 326 -36.91 -9.10 -13.92
C HIS A 326 -37.79 -9.34 -12.65
N GLU A 327 -37.24 -9.16 -11.44
CA GLU A 327 -38.05 -9.33 -10.21
C GLU A 327 -38.69 -8.03 -9.70
N LEU A 328 -38.54 -6.91 -10.39
CA LEU A 328 -39.18 -5.63 -9.96
C LEU A 328 -40.36 -5.22 -10.85
N MET A 329 -40.90 -6.13 -11.69
CA MET A 329 -42.05 -5.84 -12.56
C MET A 329 -43.23 -6.79 -12.36
N ASP A 330 -43.27 -7.59 -11.29
CA ASP A 330 -44.50 -8.34 -10.91
C ASP A 330 -45.10 -7.82 -9.60
#